data_3bb027c70f83c8a8a114f0055b12ccc1
#
_entry.id   3bb027c70f83c8a8a114f0055b12ccc1
#
_cell.length_a   1.000
_cell.length_b   1.000
_cell.length_c   1.000
_cell.angle_alpha   90.00
_cell.angle_beta   90.00
_cell.angle_gamma   90.00
#
_symmetry.space_group_name_H-M   'P 1'
#
loop_
_entity.id
_entity.type
_entity.pdbx_description
1 polymer ?
#
loop_
_entity_poly.entity_id
_entity_poly.type
_entity_poly.pdbx_seq_one_letter_code
_entity_poly.pdbx_strand_id
1 'polypeptide(L)'
;MRNKTLQDNTIVLGSCQDVAPLISGVDVVLTSPFYNTSTKSKIVPREKLGNANQRGRYDTIVDTYTREGYCDFMVDLFNKMHDGLQDNAVVLFNISYSTGNPDGYMFALSDIIRRTEYTLVDQIAWKKPVCIPDISTPNRLSRIVEPIYVFCKKGFEKTHYCNKPEISQGAASHRCYKPMYNFVEAMCGNKEKDEKKCPYNAATYSIELCVKLLRMYAPKNALVYDPFMGSGTTAVACKRMGLRWLGSEISENQVKWAEDRLKNAISPSIVEGKFDD
;
A
#
# COMPACT_ATOMS: atom_id res chain seq x y z
N MET A 1 3.21 25.45 -20.25
CA MET A 1 2.71 25.38 -18.84
C MET A 1 3.86 24.88 -17.98
N ARG A 2 4.23 25.57 -16.90
CA ARG A 2 5.31 25.09 -16.01
C ARG A 2 4.82 23.82 -15.33
N ASN A 3 5.49 22.69 -15.56
CA ASN A 3 5.26 21.46 -14.79
C ASN A 3 5.51 21.80 -13.33
N LYS A 4 4.43 21.86 -12.55
CA LYS A 4 4.52 22.07 -11.11
C LYS A 4 4.94 20.74 -10.53
N THR A 5 6.25 20.55 -10.33
CA THR A 5 6.79 19.38 -9.64
C THR A 5 6.19 19.34 -8.24
N LEU A 6 5.62 18.21 -7.87
CA LEU A 6 5.09 18.00 -6.52
C LEU A 6 6.26 18.01 -5.52
N GLN A 7 6.02 18.59 -4.35
CA GLN A 7 7.02 18.64 -3.29
C GLN A 7 7.05 17.31 -2.54
N ASP A 8 8.25 16.76 -2.31
CA ASP A 8 8.43 15.59 -1.47
C ASP A 8 7.89 15.81 -0.04
N ASN A 9 7.54 14.73 0.62
CA ASN A 9 7.03 14.71 1.98
C ASN A 9 5.68 15.44 2.14
N THR A 10 4.83 15.35 1.13
CA THR A 10 3.50 15.95 1.13
C THR A 10 2.40 14.93 0.80
N ILE A 11 1.20 15.22 1.31
CA ILE A 11 -0.03 14.54 0.92
C ILE A 11 -0.87 15.54 0.13
N VAL A 12 -1.14 15.23 -1.12
CA VAL A 12 -1.95 16.06 -2.01
C VAL A 12 -3.42 15.71 -1.80
N LEU A 13 -4.23 16.69 -1.40
CA LEU A 13 -5.68 16.52 -1.38
C LEU A 13 -6.20 16.47 -2.82
N GLY A 14 -6.58 15.31 -3.28
CA GLY A 14 -7.04 15.08 -4.65
C GLY A 14 -7.18 13.62 -4.99
N SER A 15 -7.82 13.36 -6.12
CA SER A 15 -7.92 12.01 -6.67
C SER A 15 -6.55 11.48 -7.08
N CYS A 16 -6.30 10.19 -6.83
CA CYS A 16 -5.10 9.53 -7.34
C CYS A 16 -4.98 9.63 -8.87
N GLN A 17 -6.09 9.68 -9.59
CA GLN A 17 -6.13 9.85 -11.04
C GLN A 17 -5.63 11.21 -11.52
N ASP A 18 -5.78 12.25 -10.71
CA ASP A 18 -5.33 13.61 -11.02
C ASP A 18 -3.88 13.84 -10.57
N VAL A 19 -3.46 13.18 -9.49
CA VAL A 19 -2.13 13.34 -8.90
C VAL A 19 -1.08 12.45 -9.57
N ALA A 20 -1.44 11.22 -9.95
CA ALA A 20 -0.52 10.26 -10.56
C ALA A 20 0.24 10.78 -11.80
N PRO A 21 -0.35 11.58 -12.71
CA PRO A 21 0.40 12.14 -13.84
C PRO A 21 1.43 13.22 -13.46
N LEU A 22 1.40 13.69 -12.22
CA LEU A 22 2.25 14.79 -11.73
C LEU A 22 3.46 14.32 -10.93
N ILE A 23 3.53 13.01 -10.61
CA ILE A 23 4.66 12.42 -9.87
C ILE A 23 5.89 12.32 -10.77
N SER A 24 7.08 12.31 -10.17
CA SER A 24 8.34 12.13 -10.89
C SER A 24 9.41 11.54 -9.98
N GLY A 25 10.21 10.63 -10.52
CA GLY A 25 11.36 10.06 -9.81
C GLY A 25 10.98 9.11 -8.66
N VAL A 26 9.81 8.50 -8.73
CA VAL A 26 9.34 7.55 -7.71
C VAL A 26 10.07 6.21 -7.85
N ASP A 27 10.64 5.72 -6.75
CA ASP A 27 11.35 4.45 -6.67
C ASP A 27 10.43 3.29 -6.26
N VAL A 28 9.46 3.57 -5.38
CA VAL A 28 8.54 2.55 -4.87
C VAL A 28 7.12 3.12 -4.79
N VAL A 29 6.17 2.37 -5.29
CA VAL A 29 4.75 2.56 -4.94
C VAL A 29 4.38 1.53 -3.89
N LEU A 30 3.87 1.97 -2.73
CA LEU A 30 3.36 1.08 -1.69
C LEU A 30 1.94 1.49 -1.36
N THR A 31 0.98 0.63 -1.67
CA THR A 31 -0.42 1.02 -1.58
C THR A 31 -1.39 -0.13 -1.36
N SER A 32 -2.53 0.20 -0.76
CA SER A 32 -3.69 -0.66 -0.62
C SER A 32 -4.94 0.11 -1.06
N PRO A 33 -5.45 -0.13 -2.26
CA PRO A 33 -6.63 0.55 -2.76
C PRO A 33 -7.89 0.12 -1.98
N PHE A 34 -9.02 0.78 -2.26
CA PHE A 34 -10.31 0.22 -1.89
C PHE A 34 -10.58 -1.07 -2.68
N TYR A 35 -11.20 -2.08 -2.04
CA TYR A 35 -11.29 -3.44 -2.61
C TYR A 35 -12.56 -3.69 -3.42
N ASN A 36 -13.36 -2.67 -3.70
CA ASN A 36 -14.65 -2.78 -4.38
C ASN A 36 -15.56 -3.83 -3.71
N THR A 37 -15.78 -3.68 -2.43
CA THR A 37 -16.43 -4.69 -1.59
C THR A 37 -17.95 -4.73 -1.74
N SER A 38 -18.53 -3.89 -2.59
CA SER A 38 -19.97 -3.69 -2.79
C SER A 38 -20.73 -3.28 -1.51
N THR A 39 -20.02 -2.83 -0.50
CA THR A 39 -20.63 -2.30 0.72
C THR A 39 -21.12 -0.87 0.48
N LYS A 40 -22.43 -0.71 0.40
CA LYS A 40 -23.11 0.60 0.41
C LYS A 40 -22.95 1.25 1.80
N SER A 41 -21.76 1.77 2.10
CA SER A 41 -21.58 2.34 3.43
C SER A 41 -20.87 3.67 3.37
N LYS A 42 -21.66 4.75 3.53
CA LYS A 42 -21.11 6.01 4.03
C LYS A 42 -20.71 5.78 5.49
N ILE A 43 -19.57 6.29 5.93
CA ILE A 43 -19.27 6.38 7.35
C ILE A 43 -20.37 7.24 7.98
N VAL A 44 -21.15 6.62 8.86
CA VAL A 44 -22.07 7.35 9.73
C VAL A 44 -21.28 7.76 10.96
N PRO A 45 -21.24 9.05 11.35
CA PRO A 45 -20.59 9.50 12.56
C PRO A 45 -21.00 8.65 13.77
N ARG A 46 -20.05 8.34 14.64
CA ARG A 46 -20.20 7.43 15.80
C ARG A 46 -21.39 7.80 16.69
N GLU A 47 -21.76 9.08 16.72
CA GLU A 47 -22.87 9.65 17.49
C GLU A 47 -24.26 9.25 16.96
N LYS A 48 -24.34 8.77 15.70
CA LYS A 48 -25.58 8.35 15.05
C LYS A 48 -25.73 6.82 14.93
N LEU A 49 -24.80 6.05 15.51
CA LEU A 49 -24.73 4.59 15.33
C LEU A 49 -25.37 3.85 16.51
N GLY A 50 -26.56 3.31 16.28
CA GLY A 50 -27.20 2.36 17.19
C GLY A 50 -26.59 0.96 17.23
N ASN A 51 -25.85 0.52 16.17
CA ASN A 51 -25.26 -0.83 16.07
C ASN A 51 -23.94 -0.83 15.29
N ALA A 52 -22.97 -1.64 15.76
CA ALA A 52 -21.60 -1.73 15.25
C ALA A 52 -21.48 -2.21 13.79
N ASN A 53 -22.53 -2.77 13.19
CA ASN A 53 -22.51 -3.41 11.86
C ASN A 53 -22.77 -2.44 10.69
N GLN A 54 -23.02 -1.15 10.95
CA GLN A 54 -23.34 -0.16 9.90
C GLN A 54 -22.18 0.79 9.58
N ARG A 55 -20.95 0.47 9.97
CA ARG A 55 -19.78 1.31 9.70
C ARG A 55 -19.32 1.16 8.26
N GLY A 56 -19.43 2.22 7.47
CA GLY A 56 -18.71 2.35 6.20
C GLY A 56 -17.20 2.26 6.39
N ARG A 57 -16.50 1.78 5.37
CA ARG A 57 -15.02 1.69 5.39
C ARG A 57 -14.36 3.05 5.15
N TYR A 58 -15.01 3.92 4.35
CA TYR A 58 -14.44 5.18 3.87
C TYR A 58 -15.47 6.30 3.96
N ASP A 59 -15.05 7.52 4.22
CA ASP A 59 -15.93 8.69 4.36
C ASP A 59 -16.30 9.34 3.01
N THR A 60 -15.51 9.13 1.96
CA THR A 60 -15.66 9.81 0.66
C THR A 60 -15.81 8.87 -0.54
N ILE A 61 -15.38 7.62 -0.43
CA ILE A 61 -15.41 6.67 -1.56
C ILE A 61 -16.67 5.81 -1.49
N VAL A 62 -17.40 5.77 -2.62
CA VAL A 62 -18.44 4.77 -2.86
C VAL A 62 -17.77 3.51 -3.38
N ASP A 63 -17.60 2.51 -2.54
CA ASP A 63 -16.92 1.23 -2.82
C ASP A 63 -17.86 0.24 -3.56
N THR A 64 -18.50 0.73 -4.66
CA THR A 64 -19.55 0.00 -5.43
C THR A 64 -19.40 0.21 -6.92
N TYR A 65 -18.19 0.12 -7.45
CA TYR A 65 -17.97 0.13 -8.89
C TYR A 65 -18.53 -1.16 -9.51
N THR A 66 -18.95 -1.10 -10.79
CA THR A 66 -19.06 -2.32 -11.61
C THR A 66 -17.68 -2.99 -11.67
N ARG A 67 -17.65 -4.28 -12.02
CA ARG A 67 -16.38 -5.01 -12.18
C ARG A 67 -15.50 -4.33 -13.23
N GLU A 68 -16.05 -4.02 -14.36
CA GLU A 68 -15.37 -3.35 -15.48
C GLU A 68 -14.89 -1.96 -15.08
N GLY A 69 -15.75 -1.16 -14.45
CA GLY A 69 -15.39 0.19 -14.01
C GLY A 69 -14.27 0.21 -12.96
N TYR A 70 -14.20 -0.81 -12.09
CA TYR A 70 -13.10 -0.96 -11.15
C TYR A 70 -11.79 -1.36 -11.84
N CYS A 71 -11.87 -2.30 -12.81
CA CYS A 71 -10.71 -2.68 -13.60
C CYS A 71 -10.17 -1.50 -14.40
N ASP A 72 -11.06 -0.75 -15.08
CA ASP A 72 -10.68 0.44 -15.85
C ASP A 72 -10.03 1.52 -14.96
N PHE A 73 -10.58 1.73 -13.75
CA PHE A 73 -10.01 2.66 -12.78
C PHE A 73 -8.57 2.27 -12.39
N MET A 74 -8.31 0.98 -12.12
CA MET A 74 -6.97 0.51 -11.75
C MET A 74 -6.00 0.57 -12.93
N VAL A 75 -6.44 0.20 -14.13
CA VAL A 75 -5.64 0.30 -15.36
C VAL A 75 -5.25 1.75 -15.65
N ASP A 76 -6.21 2.68 -15.55
CA ASP A 76 -5.95 4.10 -15.75
C ASP A 76 -4.93 4.65 -14.74
N LEU A 77 -5.06 4.27 -13.45
CA LEU A 77 -4.08 4.64 -12.42
C LEU A 77 -2.67 4.14 -12.75
N PHE A 78 -2.53 2.86 -13.11
CA PHE A 78 -1.22 2.29 -13.44
C PHE A 78 -0.60 2.98 -14.65
N ASN A 79 -1.37 3.23 -15.71
CA ASN A 79 -0.90 3.96 -16.88
C ASN A 79 -0.47 5.40 -16.53
N LYS A 80 -1.21 6.09 -15.68
CA LYS A 80 -0.90 7.46 -15.27
C LYS A 80 0.33 7.57 -14.38
N MET A 81 0.64 6.54 -13.59
CA MET A 81 1.87 6.51 -12.78
C MET A 81 3.12 6.22 -13.60
N HIS A 82 3.00 5.57 -14.76
CA HIS A 82 4.10 4.93 -15.47
C HIS A 82 5.30 5.86 -15.69
N ASP A 83 5.09 7.04 -16.25
CA ASP A 83 6.18 7.95 -16.60
C ASP A 83 6.81 8.64 -15.38
N GLY A 84 6.11 8.67 -14.27
CA GLY A 84 6.58 9.20 -13.00
C GLY A 84 7.45 8.25 -12.19
N LEU A 85 7.46 6.96 -12.52
CA LEU A 85 8.27 5.95 -11.84
C LEU A 85 9.65 5.80 -12.51
N GLN A 86 10.66 5.52 -11.67
CA GLN A 86 11.97 5.08 -12.16
C GLN A 86 11.86 3.76 -12.95
N ASP A 87 12.81 3.50 -13.83
CA ASP A 87 12.79 2.29 -14.66
C ASP A 87 12.83 1.00 -13.81
N ASN A 88 13.63 0.99 -12.76
CA ASN A 88 13.76 -0.12 -11.82
C ASN A 88 12.78 -0.06 -10.63
N ALA A 89 11.82 0.85 -10.67
CA ALA A 89 10.81 0.99 -9.61
C ALA A 89 9.96 -0.27 -9.43
N VAL A 90 9.43 -0.42 -8.22
CA VAL A 90 8.49 -1.49 -7.89
C VAL A 90 7.16 -0.93 -7.39
N VAL A 91 6.07 -1.64 -7.68
CA VAL A 91 4.74 -1.36 -7.16
C VAL A 91 4.34 -2.50 -6.23
N LEU A 92 4.25 -2.21 -4.94
CA LEU A 92 3.79 -3.11 -3.89
C LEU A 92 2.29 -2.89 -3.69
N PHE A 93 1.48 -3.73 -4.29
CA PHE A 93 0.05 -3.57 -4.41
C PHE A 93 -0.70 -4.57 -3.53
N ASN A 94 -1.22 -4.09 -2.39
CA ASN A 94 -1.99 -4.92 -1.47
C ASN A 94 -3.46 -4.90 -1.84
N ILE A 95 -3.94 -5.96 -2.45
CA ILE A 95 -5.35 -6.16 -2.77
C ILE A 95 -5.74 -7.60 -2.49
N SER A 96 -6.96 -7.82 -2.01
CA SER A 96 -7.47 -9.13 -1.68
C SER A 96 -8.97 -9.23 -1.93
N TYR A 97 -9.49 -10.44 -1.84
CA TYR A 97 -10.91 -10.69 -2.03
C TYR A 97 -11.76 -10.18 -0.86
N SER A 98 -13.00 -9.84 -1.13
CA SER A 98 -14.02 -9.57 -0.13
C SER A 98 -15.15 -10.59 -0.20
N THR A 99 -15.95 -10.66 0.85
CA THR A 99 -17.10 -11.57 0.89
C THR A 99 -18.14 -11.25 -0.21
N GLY A 100 -18.33 -9.96 -0.51
CA GLY A 100 -19.30 -9.51 -1.52
C GLY A 100 -18.77 -9.52 -2.96
N ASN A 101 -17.43 -9.62 -3.13
CA ASN A 101 -16.77 -9.62 -4.43
C ASN A 101 -15.52 -10.50 -4.36
N PRO A 102 -15.66 -11.85 -4.34
CA PRO A 102 -14.56 -12.74 -4.02
C PRO A 102 -13.49 -12.84 -5.12
N ASP A 103 -13.84 -12.59 -6.37
CA ASP A 103 -12.98 -12.72 -7.55
C ASP A 103 -12.63 -11.38 -8.21
N GLY A 104 -13.24 -10.27 -7.79
CA GLY A 104 -13.10 -8.97 -8.44
C GLY A 104 -11.66 -8.47 -8.53
N TYR A 105 -10.85 -8.71 -7.50
CA TYR A 105 -9.43 -8.35 -7.48
C TYR A 105 -8.62 -9.09 -8.55
N MET A 106 -8.97 -10.34 -8.89
CA MET A 106 -8.26 -11.13 -9.91
C MET A 106 -8.45 -10.54 -11.30
N PHE A 107 -9.65 -10.02 -11.61
CA PHE A 107 -9.90 -9.32 -12.87
C PHE A 107 -9.08 -8.03 -12.96
N ALA A 108 -9.02 -7.24 -11.88
CA ALA A 108 -8.21 -6.03 -11.85
C ALA A 108 -6.72 -6.34 -12.05
N LEU A 109 -6.18 -7.38 -11.40
CA LEU A 109 -4.79 -7.81 -11.59
C LEU A 109 -4.54 -8.29 -13.03
N SER A 110 -5.44 -9.09 -13.59
CA SER A 110 -5.36 -9.55 -14.99
C SER A 110 -5.35 -8.38 -15.96
N ASP A 111 -6.22 -7.40 -15.76
CA ASP A 111 -6.31 -6.23 -16.63
C ASP A 111 -5.11 -5.30 -16.49
N ILE A 112 -4.57 -5.10 -15.29
CA ILE A 112 -3.30 -4.38 -15.09
C ILE A 112 -2.20 -5.03 -15.93
N ILE A 113 -2.01 -6.36 -15.84
CA ILE A 113 -0.94 -7.08 -16.58
C ILE A 113 -1.14 -6.97 -18.10
N ARG A 114 -2.39 -7.07 -18.58
CA ARG A 114 -2.71 -7.13 -20.01
C ARG A 114 -2.80 -5.77 -20.68
N ARG A 115 -3.19 -4.73 -19.96
CA ARG A 115 -3.57 -3.42 -20.52
C ARG A 115 -2.62 -2.29 -20.12
N THR A 116 -1.53 -2.60 -19.40
CA THR A 116 -0.53 -1.63 -18.98
C THR A 116 0.89 -2.11 -19.30
N GLU A 117 1.87 -1.23 -19.15
CA GLU A 117 3.29 -1.55 -19.29
C GLU A 117 3.92 -2.05 -17.97
N TYR A 118 3.13 -2.78 -17.16
CA TYR A 118 3.61 -3.46 -15.96
C TYR A 118 3.50 -4.98 -16.08
N THR A 119 4.40 -5.66 -15.36
CA THR A 119 4.38 -7.12 -15.22
C THR A 119 4.45 -7.50 -13.74
N LEU A 120 3.82 -8.61 -13.38
CA LEU A 120 3.91 -9.20 -12.03
C LEU A 120 5.20 -9.98 -11.92
N VAL A 121 6.05 -9.66 -10.94
CA VAL A 121 7.34 -10.31 -10.71
C VAL A 121 7.40 -11.14 -9.43
N ASP A 122 6.56 -10.84 -8.44
CA ASP A 122 6.48 -11.64 -7.20
C ASP A 122 5.12 -11.47 -6.52
N GLN A 123 4.85 -12.33 -5.54
CA GLN A 123 3.71 -12.25 -4.65
C GLN A 123 4.16 -12.55 -3.23
N ILE A 124 3.96 -11.60 -2.31
CA ILE A 124 4.31 -11.75 -0.89
C ILE A 124 3.08 -12.19 -0.12
N ALA A 125 3.21 -13.22 0.70
CA ALA A 125 2.19 -13.66 1.64
C ALA A 125 2.32 -12.86 2.94
N TRP A 126 1.38 -11.94 3.19
CA TRP A 126 1.27 -11.25 4.47
C TRP A 126 0.41 -12.06 5.43
N LYS A 127 1.03 -12.69 6.43
CA LYS A 127 0.34 -13.38 7.51
C LYS A 127 0.03 -12.41 8.66
N LYS A 128 -1.20 -12.46 9.12
CA LYS A 128 -1.68 -11.70 10.29
C LYS A 128 -1.58 -12.60 11.53
N PRO A 129 -0.78 -12.24 12.56
CA PRO A 129 -0.66 -13.05 13.78
C PRO A 129 -2.00 -13.24 14.50
N VAL A 130 -2.87 -12.24 14.42
CA VAL A 130 -4.22 -12.26 14.99
C VAL A 130 -5.22 -11.78 13.95
N CYS A 131 -6.26 -12.56 13.71
CA CYS A 131 -7.40 -12.18 12.88
C CYS A 131 -8.71 -12.43 13.63
N ILE A 132 -9.77 -11.78 13.19
CA ILE A 132 -11.13 -12.13 13.65
C ILE A 132 -11.50 -13.45 12.95
N PRO A 133 -11.74 -14.53 13.70
CA PRO A 133 -12.12 -15.80 13.09
C PRO A 133 -13.51 -15.69 12.42
N ASP A 134 -13.66 -16.30 11.26
CA ASP A 134 -14.99 -16.50 10.68
C ASP A 134 -15.62 -17.75 11.33
N ILE A 135 -16.52 -17.51 12.26
CA ILE A 135 -17.28 -18.54 12.96
C ILE A 135 -18.76 -18.56 12.56
N SER A 136 -19.13 -17.68 11.62
CA SER A 136 -20.53 -17.48 11.21
C SER A 136 -20.98 -18.45 10.12
N THR A 137 -20.04 -19.06 9.41
CA THR A 137 -20.34 -19.94 8.28
C THR A 137 -19.49 -21.22 8.32
N PRO A 138 -20.09 -22.41 8.11
CA PRO A 138 -19.35 -23.68 8.21
C PRO A 138 -18.41 -23.95 7.04
N ASN A 139 -18.54 -23.22 5.94
CA ASN A 139 -17.84 -23.43 4.68
C ASN A 139 -16.78 -22.36 4.37
N ARG A 140 -16.38 -21.55 5.35
CA ARG A 140 -15.35 -20.52 5.20
C ARG A 140 -14.23 -20.68 6.21
N LEU A 141 -13.01 -20.53 5.72
CA LEU A 141 -11.83 -20.44 6.58
C LEU A 141 -11.64 -19.01 7.08
N SER A 142 -11.10 -18.88 8.30
CA SER A 142 -10.63 -17.60 8.83
C SER A 142 -9.44 -17.09 8.02
N ARG A 143 -9.46 -15.81 7.65
CA ARG A 143 -8.47 -15.21 6.75
C ARG A 143 -7.31 -14.64 7.53
N ILE A 144 -6.22 -15.37 7.57
CA ILE A 144 -4.99 -14.93 8.24
C ILE A 144 -3.92 -14.45 7.24
N VAL A 145 -4.11 -14.69 5.95
CA VAL A 145 -3.15 -14.29 4.90
C VAL A 145 -3.81 -13.33 3.93
N GLU A 146 -3.10 -12.28 3.56
CA GLU A 146 -3.41 -11.41 2.43
C GLU A 146 -2.21 -11.32 1.48
N PRO A 147 -2.44 -11.33 0.15
CA PRO A 147 -1.36 -11.18 -0.82
C PRO A 147 -0.98 -9.71 -1.01
N ILE A 148 0.32 -9.49 -1.27
CA ILE A 148 0.85 -8.24 -1.79
C ILE A 148 1.51 -8.58 -3.12
N TYR A 149 1.03 -8.00 -4.19
CA TYR A 149 1.54 -8.23 -5.54
C TYR A 149 2.64 -7.24 -5.85
N VAL A 150 3.75 -7.75 -6.36
CA VAL A 150 4.92 -6.95 -6.72
C VAL A 150 4.96 -6.81 -8.23
N PHE A 151 4.79 -5.60 -8.71
CA PHE A 151 4.90 -5.28 -10.13
C PHE A 151 6.17 -4.46 -10.39
N CYS A 152 6.71 -4.60 -11.60
CA CYS A 152 7.71 -3.69 -12.17
C CYS A 152 7.29 -3.28 -13.59
N LYS A 153 7.98 -2.32 -14.18
CA LYS A 153 7.82 -2.01 -15.62
C LYS A 153 8.24 -3.19 -16.47
N LYS A 154 7.56 -3.44 -17.58
CA LYS A 154 7.95 -4.44 -18.56
C LYS A 154 9.35 -4.13 -19.10
N GLY A 155 10.17 -5.16 -19.26
CA GLY A 155 11.58 -5.04 -19.65
C GLY A 155 12.55 -4.87 -18.48
N PHE A 156 12.04 -4.64 -17.25
CA PHE A 156 12.86 -4.46 -16.05
C PHE A 156 12.72 -5.62 -15.04
N GLU A 157 12.19 -6.77 -15.43
CA GLU A 157 11.94 -7.93 -14.59
C GLU A 157 13.21 -8.46 -13.88
N LYS A 158 14.37 -8.24 -14.48
CA LYS A 158 15.67 -8.68 -13.94
C LYS A 158 16.43 -7.58 -13.20
N THR A 159 15.98 -6.34 -13.30
CA THR A 159 16.69 -5.16 -12.80
C THR A 159 15.87 -4.31 -11.84
N HIS A 160 14.60 -4.68 -11.59
CA HIS A 160 13.80 -4.03 -10.58
C HIS A 160 14.47 -4.12 -9.21
N TYR A 161 14.26 -3.12 -8.37
CA TYR A 161 14.96 -2.99 -7.12
C TYR A 161 14.50 -4.03 -6.08
N CYS A 162 15.47 -4.69 -5.44
CA CYS A 162 15.25 -5.57 -4.30
C CYS A 162 16.49 -5.54 -3.40
N ASN A 163 16.30 -5.33 -2.10
CA ASN A 163 17.38 -5.23 -1.08
C ASN A 163 17.99 -6.58 -0.68
N LYS A 164 17.98 -7.57 -1.55
CA LYS A 164 18.54 -8.89 -1.25
C LYS A 164 20.04 -8.77 -1.00
N PRO A 165 20.55 -9.06 0.22
CA PRO A 165 21.95 -8.87 0.54
C PRO A 165 22.84 -9.78 -0.30
N GLU A 166 23.88 -9.21 -0.92
CA GLU A 166 24.92 -9.98 -1.62
C GLU A 166 25.81 -10.67 -0.60
N ILE A 167 26.06 -11.96 -0.78
CA ILE A 167 27.05 -12.72 -0.01
C ILE A 167 28.38 -12.58 -0.74
N SER A 168 29.47 -12.29 -0.01
CA SER A 168 30.82 -12.19 -0.59
C SER A 168 31.12 -13.41 -1.47
N GLN A 169 31.68 -13.17 -2.65
CA GLN A 169 31.99 -14.16 -3.66
C GLN A 169 32.87 -15.28 -3.08
N GLY A 170 32.34 -16.50 -2.97
CA GLY A 170 33.14 -17.71 -2.98
C GLY A 170 33.81 -17.86 -4.35
N ALA A 171 34.82 -18.74 -4.49
CA ALA A 171 35.68 -18.93 -5.66
C ALA A 171 35.00 -19.23 -7.02
N ALA A 172 33.69 -19.19 -7.10
CA ALA A 172 32.90 -19.30 -8.32
C ALA A 172 32.41 -17.89 -8.75
N SER A 173 32.61 -17.57 -10.02
CA SER A 173 32.31 -16.29 -10.68
C SER A 173 30.83 -15.84 -10.68
N HIS A 174 30.01 -16.36 -9.78
CA HIS A 174 28.58 -16.07 -9.70
C HIS A 174 28.26 -15.30 -8.42
N ARG A 175 27.52 -14.18 -8.56
CA ARG A 175 26.98 -13.45 -7.43
C ARG A 175 26.00 -14.31 -6.67
N CYS A 176 26.22 -14.49 -5.35
CA CYS A 176 25.32 -15.19 -4.45
C CYS A 176 24.63 -14.19 -3.52
N TYR A 177 23.36 -14.43 -3.21
CA TYR A 177 22.57 -13.58 -2.33
C TYR A 177 22.03 -14.37 -1.15
N LYS A 178 21.85 -13.71 0.00
CA LYS A 178 21.13 -14.32 1.13
C LYS A 178 19.70 -14.65 0.72
N PRO A 179 19.13 -15.77 1.17
CA PRO A 179 17.73 -16.05 0.98
C PRO A 179 16.88 -14.93 1.59
N MET A 180 15.93 -14.41 0.83
CA MET A 180 14.81 -13.59 1.33
C MET A 180 13.54 -14.29 0.88
N TYR A 181 12.60 -14.41 1.80
CA TYR A 181 11.36 -15.15 1.54
C TYR A 181 10.23 -14.17 1.21
N ASN A 182 9.35 -14.57 0.31
CA ASN A 182 8.15 -13.83 -0.04
C ASN A 182 7.03 -14.02 1.01
N PHE A 183 7.40 -13.87 2.27
CA PHE A 183 6.55 -14.03 3.43
C PHE A 183 6.84 -12.93 4.46
N VAL A 184 5.78 -12.29 4.96
CA VAL A 184 5.87 -11.27 6.00
C VAL A 184 4.80 -11.54 7.04
N GLU A 185 5.19 -11.59 8.31
CA GLU A 185 4.24 -11.58 9.43
C GLU A 185 4.18 -10.16 10.01
N ALA A 186 3.00 -9.56 10.05
CA ALA A 186 2.76 -8.25 10.63
C ALA A 186 1.31 -8.10 11.07
N MET A 187 1.07 -7.30 12.10
CA MET A 187 -0.27 -7.03 12.61
C MET A 187 -1.14 -6.28 11.59
N CYS A 188 -2.46 -6.44 11.71
CA CYS A 188 -3.43 -5.55 11.07
C CYS A 188 -3.58 -4.29 11.89
N GLY A 189 -3.50 -3.13 11.25
CA GLY A 189 -3.66 -1.84 11.91
C GLY A 189 -2.53 -1.55 12.91
N ASN A 190 -2.49 -0.33 13.39
CA ASN A 190 -1.48 0.09 14.35
C ASN A 190 -1.94 -0.27 15.76
N LYS A 191 -1.11 -1.02 16.48
CA LYS A 191 -1.30 -1.36 17.90
C LYS A 191 -0.31 -0.63 18.81
N GLU A 192 0.35 0.40 18.33
CA GLU A 192 1.16 1.24 19.20
C GLU A 192 0.24 1.86 20.26
N LYS A 193 0.62 1.78 21.54
CA LYS A 193 -0.23 2.12 22.70
C LYS A 193 -0.81 3.53 22.62
N ASP A 194 -0.17 4.42 21.87
CA ASP A 194 -0.50 5.84 21.79
C ASP A 194 -1.16 6.24 20.45
N GLU A 195 -1.32 5.32 19.48
CA GLU A 195 -1.98 5.63 18.22
C GLU A 195 -3.50 5.43 18.31
N LYS A 196 -4.22 6.53 18.27
CA LYS A 196 -5.69 6.51 18.11
C LYS A 196 -6.06 5.89 16.76
N LYS A 197 -7.09 5.05 16.74
CA LYS A 197 -7.66 4.54 15.48
C LYS A 197 -8.24 5.70 14.68
N CYS A 198 -7.89 5.78 13.40
CA CYS A 198 -8.50 6.73 12.50
C CYS A 198 -10.02 6.48 12.42
N PRO A 199 -10.86 7.48 12.73
CA PRO A 199 -12.30 7.31 12.68
C PRO A 199 -12.85 7.29 11.24
N TYR A 200 -12.06 7.75 10.27
CA TYR A 200 -12.43 7.91 8.86
C TYR A 200 -11.99 6.75 7.97
N ASN A 201 -11.18 5.83 8.50
CA ASN A 201 -10.70 4.66 7.77
C ASN A 201 -10.57 3.45 8.73
N ALA A 202 -11.37 2.42 8.47
CA ALA A 202 -11.38 1.20 9.27
C ALA A 202 -10.43 0.11 8.71
N ALA A 203 -9.92 0.28 7.48
CA ALA A 203 -9.15 -0.72 6.75
C ALA A 203 -7.72 -0.24 6.50
N THR A 204 -6.92 -0.16 7.57
CA THR A 204 -5.51 0.26 7.47
C THR A 204 -4.58 -0.92 7.71
N TYR A 205 -3.52 -1.04 6.91
CA TYR A 205 -2.39 -1.90 7.26
C TYR A 205 -1.51 -1.23 8.33
N SER A 206 -0.58 -2.00 8.92
CA SER A 206 0.26 -1.48 9.99
C SER A 206 1.52 -0.79 9.47
N ILE A 207 2.08 0.14 10.27
CA ILE A 207 3.39 0.73 10.01
C ILE A 207 4.45 -0.37 9.95
N GLU A 208 4.38 -1.40 10.81
CA GLU A 208 5.27 -2.55 10.81
C GLU A 208 5.31 -3.24 9.44
N LEU A 209 4.15 -3.49 8.83
CA LEU A 209 4.08 -4.08 7.48
C LEU A 209 4.77 -3.19 6.45
N CYS A 210 4.46 -1.88 6.45
CA CYS A 210 5.10 -0.93 5.54
C CYS A 210 6.63 -0.93 5.68
N VAL A 211 7.14 -0.88 6.92
CA VAL A 211 8.58 -0.90 7.19
C VAL A 211 9.23 -2.17 6.66
N LYS A 212 8.62 -3.35 6.91
CA LYS A 212 9.14 -4.64 6.40
C LYS A 212 9.19 -4.67 4.88
N LEU A 213 8.13 -4.23 4.21
CA LEU A 213 8.06 -4.18 2.75
C LEU A 213 9.07 -3.18 2.15
N LEU A 214 9.17 -1.99 2.73
CA LEU A 214 10.12 -0.98 2.27
C LEU A 214 11.58 -1.42 2.51
N ARG A 215 11.87 -2.16 3.58
CA ARG A 215 13.18 -2.80 3.77
C ARG A 215 13.54 -3.80 2.67
N MET A 216 12.54 -4.47 2.11
CA MET A 216 12.75 -5.43 1.01
C MET A 216 12.97 -4.74 -0.34
N TYR A 217 12.28 -3.62 -0.59
CA TYR A 217 12.17 -3.07 -1.95
C TYR A 217 12.53 -1.58 -2.09
N ALA A 218 12.81 -0.85 -1.04
CA ALA A 218 13.14 0.57 -1.15
C ALA A 218 14.66 0.80 -1.16
N PRO A 219 15.23 1.46 -2.17
CA PRO A 219 16.62 1.91 -2.13
C PRO A 219 16.84 2.97 -1.04
N LYS A 220 18.10 3.21 -0.70
CA LYS A 220 18.45 4.30 0.21
C LYS A 220 17.98 5.64 -0.38
N ASN A 221 17.35 6.48 0.45
CA ASN A 221 16.76 7.77 0.07
C ASN A 221 15.61 7.66 -0.97
N ALA A 222 14.97 6.50 -1.09
CA ALA A 222 13.86 6.30 -2.01
C ALA A 222 12.77 7.36 -1.85
N LEU A 223 12.14 7.71 -2.96
CA LEU A 223 10.85 8.38 -3.00
C LEU A 223 9.74 7.33 -3.12
N VAL A 224 8.90 7.26 -2.10
CA VAL A 224 7.77 6.32 -2.01
C VAL A 224 6.47 7.05 -2.32
N TYR A 225 5.68 6.53 -3.24
CA TYR A 225 4.36 7.07 -3.57
C TYR A 225 3.24 6.14 -3.09
N ASP A 226 2.23 6.73 -2.45
CA ASP A 226 0.98 6.03 -2.12
C ASP A 226 -0.21 6.78 -2.74
N PRO A 227 -0.80 6.26 -3.83
CA PRO A 227 -1.97 6.86 -4.47
C PRO A 227 -3.25 6.82 -3.63
N PHE A 228 -3.29 6.01 -2.57
CA PHE A 228 -4.41 5.87 -1.63
C PHE A 228 -3.92 6.07 -0.19
N MET A 229 -3.29 7.22 0.08
CA MET A 229 -2.56 7.50 1.33
C MET A 229 -3.39 7.29 2.59
N GLY A 230 -4.70 7.54 2.52
CA GLY A 230 -5.60 7.31 3.63
C GLY A 230 -5.18 8.04 4.90
N SER A 231 -5.07 7.31 5.99
CA SER A 231 -4.64 7.83 7.29
C SER A 231 -3.12 8.04 7.42
N GLY A 232 -2.35 7.96 6.33
CA GLY A 232 -0.92 8.28 6.28
C GLY A 232 0.02 7.19 6.78
N THR A 233 -0.38 5.94 6.78
CA THR A 233 0.46 4.85 7.34
C THR A 233 1.76 4.68 6.56
N THR A 234 1.72 4.72 5.23
CA THR A 234 2.90 4.69 4.37
C THR A 234 3.83 5.87 4.64
N ALA A 235 3.29 7.09 4.75
CA ALA A 235 4.08 8.29 5.02
C ALA A 235 4.76 8.24 6.39
N VAL A 236 4.06 7.75 7.43
CA VAL A 236 4.66 7.55 8.78
C VAL A 236 5.79 6.52 8.74
N ALA A 237 5.61 5.41 8.02
CA ALA A 237 6.67 4.41 7.85
C ALA A 237 7.90 5.02 7.15
N CYS A 238 7.70 5.76 6.06
CA CYS A 238 8.77 6.45 5.34
C CYS A 238 9.51 7.44 6.25
N LYS A 239 8.78 8.27 7.00
CA LYS A 239 9.39 9.22 7.96
C LYS A 239 10.25 8.50 8.98
N ARG A 240 9.79 7.37 9.54
CA ARG A 240 10.55 6.55 10.50
C ARG A 240 11.81 5.91 9.90
N MET A 241 11.81 5.66 8.60
CA MET A 241 12.94 5.09 7.87
C MET A 241 13.87 6.14 7.23
N GLY A 242 13.56 7.43 7.35
CA GLY A 242 14.31 8.49 6.68
C GLY A 242 14.15 8.48 5.15
N LEU A 243 13.07 7.90 4.63
CA LEU A 243 12.72 7.91 3.23
C LEU A 243 11.85 9.12 2.90
N ARG A 244 11.85 9.52 1.62
CA ARG A 244 10.96 10.55 1.09
C ARG A 244 9.62 9.91 0.72
N TRP A 245 8.55 10.68 0.80
CA TRP A 245 7.23 10.19 0.41
C TRP A 245 6.43 11.24 -0.35
N LEU A 246 5.45 10.76 -1.09
CA LEU A 246 4.42 11.53 -1.73
C LEU A 246 3.12 10.72 -1.65
N GLY A 247 2.00 11.38 -1.43
CA GLY A 247 0.72 10.69 -1.40
C GLY A 247 -0.39 11.50 -2.02
N SER A 248 -1.43 10.81 -2.48
CA SER A 248 -2.72 11.41 -2.81
C SER A 248 -3.81 10.84 -1.92
N GLU A 249 -4.73 11.70 -1.50
CA GLU A 249 -5.90 11.32 -0.72
C GLU A 249 -7.07 12.24 -1.04
N ILE A 250 -8.24 11.67 -1.28
CA ILE A 250 -9.45 12.43 -1.67
C ILE A 250 -10.22 12.96 -0.46
N SER A 251 -10.03 12.37 0.71
CA SER A 251 -10.70 12.76 1.94
C SER A 251 -9.90 13.81 2.70
N GLU A 252 -10.42 15.03 2.80
CA GLU A 252 -9.83 16.10 3.61
C GLU A 252 -9.65 15.69 5.08
N ASN A 253 -10.59 14.93 5.63
CA ASN A 253 -10.51 14.42 7.01
C ASN A 253 -9.34 13.45 7.20
N GLN A 254 -9.10 12.58 6.22
CA GLN A 254 -7.97 11.65 6.27
C GLN A 254 -6.64 12.37 6.08
N VAL A 255 -6.58 13.37 5.19
CA VAL A 255 -5.36 14.21 5.03
C VAL A 255 -5.02 14.90 6.34
N LYS A 256 -5.95 15.60 6.98
CA LYS A 256 -5.75 16.26 8.28
C LYS A 256 -5.29 15.26 9.35
N TRP A 257 -5.91 14.09 9.40
CA TRP A 257 -5.51 13.02 10.33
C TRP A 257 -4.08 12.52 10.07
N ALA A 258 -3.73 12.31 8.82
CA ALA A 258 -2.39 11.86 8.42
C ALA A 258 -1.32 12.92 8.76
N GLU A 259 -1.59 14.18 8.51
CA GLU A 259 -0.69 15.30 8.87
C GLU A 259 -0.46 15.38 10.37
N ASP A 260 -1.51 15.20 11.19
CA ASP A 260 -1.37 15.18 12.64
C ASP A 260 -0.57 13.97 13.14
N ARG A 261 -0.74 12.80 12.54
CA ARG A 261 0.11 11.63 12.81
C ARG A 261 1.56 11.90 12.45
N LEU A 262 1.81 12.52 11.31
CA LEU A 262 3.15 12.85 10.84
C LEU A 262 3.86 13.85 11.76
N LYS A 263 3.15 14.84 12.33
CA LYS A 263 3.74 15.76 13.33
C LYS A 263 4.27 15.01 14.56
N ASN A 264 3.54 13.98 15.00
CA ASN A 264 3.86 13.21 16.20
C ASN A 264 4.76 11.98 15.92
N ALA A 265 5.00 11.64 14.66
CA ALA A 265 5.84 10.51 14.30
C ALA A 265 7.32 10.81 14.60
N ILE A 266 7.97 9.88 15.30
CA ILE A 266 9.39 10.00 15.70
C ILE A 266 10.27 9.84 14.46
N SER A 267 11.29 10.71 14.32
CA SER A 267 12.29 10.63 13.24
C SER A 267 13.33 9.52 13.49
N PRO A 268 14.08 9.07 12.46
CA PRO A 268 14.95 7.88 12.49
C PRO A 268 16.03 7.84 13.58
N SER A 269 16.47 8.97 14.08
CA SER A 269 17.55 9.08 15.10
C SER A 269 17.27 8.36 16.42
N ILE A 270 16.08 7.77 16.61
CA ILE A 270 15.68 7.09 17.85
C ILE A 270 15.39 5.59 17.62
N VAL A 271 15.44 5.10 16.37
CA VAL A 271 14.98 3.75 16.02
C VAL A 271 16.14 2.81 15.68
N GLU A 272 17.39 3.26 15.71
CA GLU A 272 18.55 2.37 15.60
C GLU A 272 18.57 1.42 16.81
N GLY A 273 18.06 0.21 16.63
CA GLY A 273 18.21 -0.88 17.60
C GLY A 273 16.96 -1.69 17.97
N LYS A 274 15.78 -1.41 17.42
CA LYS A 274 14.57 -2.18 17.77
C LYS A 274 13.93 -3.01 16.65
N PHE A 275 14.54 -3.05 15.48
CA PHE A 275 13.98 -3.77 14.31
C PHE A 275 14.98 -4.72 13.63
N ASP A 276 16.07 -5.06 14.33
CA ASP A 276 16.91 -6.19 13.94
C ASP A 276 16.27 -7.45 14.54
N ASP A 277 15.59 -8.20 13.65
CA ASP A 277 15.48 -9.67 13.54
C ASP A 277 14.31 -10.01 12.59
#